data_56e33cf55c6bdf3ee6e0915153e3f93d
#
_entry.id   56e33cf55c6bdf3ee6e0915153e3f93d
#
_cell.length_a   1.000
_cell.length_b   1.000
_cell.length_c   1.000
_cell.angle_alpha   90.00
_cell.angle_beta   90.00
_cell.angle_gamma   90.00
#
_symmetry.space_group_name_H-M   'P 1'
#
loop_
_entity.id
_entity.type
_entity.pdbx_description
1 polymer ?
#
loop_
_entity_poly.entity_id
_entity_poly.type
_entity_poly.pdbx_seq_one_letter_code
_entity_poly.pdbx_strand_id
1 'polypeptide(L)'
;MMAAEQQTTDVPVRKSIQVNASAEHAFRVFTEDFDSWWPRGHHIGDAPMKKAVIETAAGGRCYSEQTDGKECDWGTVLVWEPPRRLVIAWQITPSWKYEPDITKSSEVEVRFTPESDGTTRVDLEHRNFHRHGTGAAVEAMRKAVDSPDGWIGLLRLFAARAEKTK
;
A
#
# COMPACT_ATOMS: atom_id res chain seq x y z
N MET A 1 23.29 -20.13 -7.20
CA MET A 1 22.94 -19.79 -8.57
C MET A 1 22.38 -18.38 -8.61
N MET A 2 22.85 -17.57 -9.54
CA MET A 2 22.48 -16.16 -9.63
C MET A 2 20.99 -15.94 -9.88
N ALA A 3 20.35 -16.84 -10.65
CA ALA A 3 18.92 -16.76 -10.93
C ALA A 3 18.06 -16.86 -9.67
N ALA A 4 18.48 -17.69 -8.69
CA ALA A 4 17.74 -17.84 -7.43
C ALA A 4 17.77 -16.57 -6.59
N GLU A 5 18.91 -15.86 -6.55
CA GLU A 5 19.03 -14.59 -5.81
C GLU A 5 18.18 -13.51 -6.42
N GLN A 6 18.16 -13.40 -7.77
CA GLN A 6 17.30 -12.45 -8.48
C GLN A 6 15.82 -12.74 -8.24
N GLN A 7 15.43 -14.02 -8.24
CA GLN A 7 14.05 -14.43 -7.96
C GLN A 7 13.62 -14.05 -6.55
N THR A 8 14.51 -14.16 -5.56
CA THR A 8 14.22 -13.79 -4.17
C THR A 8 13.88 -12.30 -4.06
N THR A 9 14.66 -11.44 -4.73
CA THR A 9 14.44 -9.99 -4.73
C THR A 9 13.12 -9.61 -5.42
N ASP A 10 12.69 -10.38 -6.42
CA ASP A 10 11.50 -10.07 -7.22
C ASP A 10 10.26 -10.86 -6.79
N VAL A 11 10.37 -11.70 -5.77
CA VAL A 11 9.21 -12.46 -5.26
C VAL A 11 8.17 -11.49 -4.69
N PRO A 12 6.91 -11.57 -5.14
CA PRO A 12 5.87 -10.71 -4.60
C PRO A 12 5.63 -10.95 -3.11
N VAL A 13 5.23 -9.90 -2.42
CA VAL A 13 4.73 -10.01 -1.05
C VAL A 13 3.20 -10.09 -1.15
N ARG A 14 2.62 -11.17 -0.64
CA ARG A 14 1.18 -11.42 -0.68
C ARG A 14 0.64 -11.56 0.73
N LYS A 15 -0.42 -10.83 1.02
CA LYS A 15 -1.13 -10.90 2.30
C LYS A 15 -2.62 -10.90 2.04
N SER A 16 -3.37 -11.60 2.89
CA SER A 16 -4.83 -11.64 2.81
C SER A 16 -5.42 -11.43 4.20
N ILE A 17 -6.58 -10.80 4.24
CA ILE A 17 -7.35 -10.64 5.47
C ILE A 17 -8.83 -10.72 5.14
N GLN A 18 -9.62 -11.25 6.07
CA GLN A 18 -11.08 -11.23 5.99
C GLN A 18 -11.60 -10.07 6.81
N VAL A 19 -12.48 -9.27 6.23
CA VAL A 19 -13.08 -8.10 6.86
C VAL A 19 -14.58 -8.34 7.00
N ASN A 20 -15.09 -8.16 8.20
CA ASN A 20 -16.54 -8.31 8.47
C ASN A 20 -17.27 -7.01 8.11
N ALA A 21 -17.31 -6.72 6.81
CA ALA A 21 -17.98 -5.58 6.23
C ALA A 21 -18.19 -5.82 4.73
N SER A 22 -19.05 -5.05 4.09
CA SER A 22 -19.27 -5.15 2.64
C SER A 22 -18.04 -4.70 1.85
N ALA A 23 -17.94 -5.15 0.60
CA ALA A 23 -16.84 -4.74 -0.28
C ALA A 23 -16.86 -3.22 -0.53
N GLU A 24 -18.04 -2.63 -0.69
CA GLU A 24 -18.20 -1.19 -0.87
C GLU A 24 -17.65 -0.41 0.32
N HIS A 25 -18.02 -0.83 1.53
CA HIS A 25 -17.55 -0.19 2.75
C HIS A 25 -16.04 -0.40 2.95
N ALA A 26 -15.56 -1.63 2.75
CA ALA A 26 -14.14 -1.94 2.89
C ALA A 26 -13.30 -1.11 1.91
N PHE A 27 -13.72 -1.02 0.65
CA PHE A 27 -13.01 -0.23 -0.36
C PHE A 27 -12.95 1.25 0.02
N ARG A 28 -14.07 1.80 0.49
CA ARG A 28 -14.15 3.20 0.92
C ARG A 28 -13.22 3.48 2.10
N VAL A 29 -13.21 2.61 3.10
CA VAL A 29 -12.34 2.79 4.27
C VAL A 29 -10.87 2.70 3.86
N PHE A 30 -10.53 1.77 2.98
CA PHE A 30 -9.15 1.64 2.50
C PHE A 30 -8.69 2.90 1.78
N THR A 31 -9.55 3.52 0.98
CA THR A 31 -9.23 4.65 0.08
C THR A 31 -9.60 6.00 0.66
N GLU A 32 -10.88 6.36 0.67
CA GLU A 32 -11.33 7.68 1.12
C GLU A 32 -10.98 7.95 2.58
N ASP A 33 -11.06 6.92 3.41
CA ASP A 33 -10.78 7.02 4.84
C ASP A 33 -9.38 6.52 5.20
N PHE A 34 -8.46 6.53 4.24
CA PHE A 34 -7.09 6.05 4.41
C PHE A 34 -6.41 6.62 5.64
N ASP A 35 -6.59 7.93 5.87
CA ASP A 35 -6.02 8.62 7.03
C ASP A 35 -6.49 8.05 8.37
N SER A 36 -7.68 7.46 8.40
CA SER A 36 -8.27 6.99 9.66
C SER A 36 -7.60 5.73 10.23
N TRP A 37 -6.89 4.97 9.41
CA TRP A 37 -6.24 3.72 9.85
C TRP A 37 -4.75 3.67 9.54
N TRP A 38 -4.23 4.51 8.67
CA TRP A 38 -2.81 4.52 8.32
C TRP A 38 -1.99 5.09 9.48
N PRO A 39 -0.95 4.38 9.97
CA PRO A 39 -0.18 4.83 11.14
C PRO A 39 0.57 6.14 10.89
N ARG A 40 0.60 6.99 11.89
CA ARG A 40 1.28 8.29 11.81
C ARG A 40 2.79 8.18 11.60
N GLY A 41 3.40 7.09 12.01
CA GLY A 41 4.83 6.84 11.79
C GLY A 41 5.19 6.32 10.41
N HIS A 42 4.20 5.96 9.58
CA HIS A 42 4.44 5.39 8.25
C HIS A 42 4.39 6.49 7.18
N HIS A 43 5.46 7.25 7.07
CA HIS A 43 5.62 8.28 6.04
C HIS A 43 7.10 8.48 5.72
N ILE A 44 7.40 9.15 4.60
CA ILE A 44 8.77 9.42 4.17
C ILE A 44 9.15 10.91 4.24
N GLY A 45 8.22 11.78 4.65
CA GLY A 45 8.49 13.19 4.86
C GLY A 45 9.29 13.43 6.14
N ASP A 46 10.03 14.55 6.19
CA ASP A 46 10.90 14.87 7.33
C ASP A 46 10.15 15.30 8.58
N ALA A 47 9.09 16.10 8.40
CA ALA A 47 8.25 16.53 9.52
C ALA A 47 7.20 15.47 9.87
N PRO A 48 6.63 15.49 11.11
CA PRO A 48 5.57 14.56 11.47
C PRO A 48 4.38 14.63 10.51
N MET A 49 3.77 13.48 10.25
CA MET A 49 2.64 13.37 9.35
C MET A 49 1.36 13.86 10.04
N LYS A 50 0.68 14.81 9.40
CA LYS A 50 -0.62 15.30 9.83
C LYS A 50 -1.75 14.49 9.21
N LYS A 51 -1.63 14.12 7.93
CA LYS A 51 -2.68 13.46 7.18
C LYS A 51 -2.11 12.61 6.07
N ALA A 52 -2.71 11.44 5.83
CA ALA A 52 -2.39 10.56 4.70
C ALA A 52 -3.55 10.55 3.71
N VAL A 53 -3.27 10.67 2.41
CA VAL A 53 -4.29 10.81 1.36
C VAL A 53 -4.01 9.86 0.20
N ILE A 54 -5.06 9.17 -0.26
CA ILE A 54 -5.12 8.52 -1.57
C ILE A 54 -6.21 9.25 -2.35
N GLU A 55 -5.84 9.93 -3.43
CA GLU A 55 -6.83 10.56 -4.29
C GLU A 55 -7.66 9.50 -5.02
N THR A 56 -8.95 9.72 -5.13
CA THR A 56 -9.92 8.69 -5.50
C THR A 56 -10.22 8.65 -7.00
N ALA A 57 -9.18 8.51 -7.81
CA ALA A 57 -9.28 8.39 -9.26
C ALA A 57 -7.99 7.82 -9.83
N ALA A 58 -8.08 7.19 -11.00
CA ALA A 58 -6.88 6.80 -11.75
C ALA A 58 -6.06 8.06 -12.09
N GLY A 59 -4.75 7.97 -11.91
CA GLY A 59 -3.85 9.13 -12.04
C GLY A 59 -3.74 9.98 -10.79
N GLY A 60 -4.53 9.68 -9.76
CA GLY A 60 -4.50 10.41 -8.50
C GLY A 60 -3.21 10.22 -7.72
N ARG A 61 -2.91 11.17 -6.85
CA ARG A 61 -1.71 11.16 -6.01
C ARG A 61 -1.96 10.35 -4.73
N CYS A 62 -0.93 9.67 -4.28
CA CYS A 62 -0.85 9.16 -2.91
C CYS A 62 0.21 9.98 -2.19
N TYR A 63 -0.17 10.68 -1.14
CA TYR A 63 0.74 11.60 -0.47
C TYR A 63 0.42 11.73 1.02
N SER A 64 1.37 12.28 1.76
CA SER A 64 1.16 12.71 3.13
C SER A 64 1.31 14.23 3.24
N GLU A 65 0.47 14.84 4.07
CA GLU A 65 0.61 16.23 4.48
C GLU A 65 1.30 16.25 5.85
N GLN A 66 2.38 16.99 5.96
CA GLN A 66 3.12 17.11 7.20
C GLN A 66 2.65 18.30 8.03
N THR A 67 3.02 18.31 9.31
CA THR A 67 2.64 19.39 10.24
C THR A 67 3.22 20.76 9.86
N ASP A 68 4.28 20.79 9.06
CA ASP A 68 4.84 22.03 8.51
C ASP A 68 4.13 22.54 7.26
N GLY A 69 3.06 21.87 6.83
CA GLY A 69 2.27 22.21 5.65
C GLY A 69 2.81 21.66 4.35
N LYS A 70 3.96 21.02 4.34
CA LYS A 70 4.51 20.42 3.12
C LYS A 70 3.82 19.10 2.82
N GLU A 71 3.70 18.80 1.52
CA GLU A 71 3.18 17.51 1.04
C GLU A 71 4.32 16.66 0.54
N CYS A 72 4.24 15.35 0.79
CA CYS A 72 5.23 14.39 0.33
C CYS A 72 4.52 13.28 -0.45
N ASP A 73 4.73 13.25 -1.76
CA ASP A 73 4.19 12.19 -2.61
C ASP A 73 4.94 10.88 -2.35
N TRP A 74 4.21 9.76 -2.41
CA TRP A 74 4.83 8.44 -2.30
C TRP A 74 4.26 7.45 -3.30
N GLY A 75 3.22 7.81 -4.06
CA GLY A 75 2.64 6.90 -5.04
C GLY A 75 1.65 7.58 -5.98
N THR A 76 1.18 6.79 -6.93
CA THR A 76 0.18 7.21 -7.92
C THR A 76 -0.84 6.09 -8.09
N VAL A 77 -2.11 6.43 -8.14
CA VAL A 77 -3.18 5.45 -8.42
C VAL A 77 -3.12 5.07 -9.89
N LEU A 78 -2.81 3.80 -10.16
CA LEU A 78 -2.73 3.28 -11.53
C LEU A 78 -4.07 2.71 -12.00
N VAL A 79 -4.79 2.02 -11.11
CA VAL A 79 -6.09 1.41 -11.40
C VAL A 79 -7.06 1.78 -10.28
N TRP A 80 -8.22 2.25 -10.66
CA TRP A 80 -9.29 2.65 -9.75
C TRP A 80 -10.59 1.96 -10.20
N GLU A 81 -10.93 0.84 -9.56
CA GLU A 81 -12.10 0.01 -9.91
C GLU A 81 -12.92 -0.31 -8.66
N PRO A 82 -13.61 0.70 -8.07
CA PRO A 82 -14.42 0.44 -6.89
C PRO A 82 -15.62 -0.46 -7.22
N PRO A 83 -16.02 -1.34 -6.34
CA PRO A 83 -15.43 -1.63 -5.03
C PRO A 83 -14.48 -2.85 -5.04
N ARG A 84 -13.86 -3.16 -6.18
CA ARG A 84 -13.18 -4.45 -6.40
C ARG A 84 -11.67 -4.37 -6.38
N ARG A 85 -11.08 -3.32 -6.94
CA ARG A 85 -9.65 -3.34 -7.23
C ARG A 85 -9.02 -1.97 -7.20
N LEU A 86 -7.85 -1.89 -6.58
CA LEU A 86 -6.99 -0.70 -6.53
C LEU A 86 -5.58 -1.13 -6.86
N VAL A 87 -4.88 -0.41 -7.72
CA VAL A 87 -3.44 -0.60 -7.95
C VAL A 87 -2.75 0.73 -7.77
N ILE A 88 -1.71 0.74 -6.95
CA ILE A 88 -0.91 1.93 -6.64
C ILE A 88 0.52 1.68 -7.08
N ALA A 89 1.13 2.65 -7.77
CA ALA A 89 2.57 2.68 -7.99
C ALA A 89 3.24 3.06 -6.67
N TRP A 90 4.14 2.21 -6.19
CA TRP A 90 4.91 2.45 -4.97
C TRP A 90 6.19 3.20 -5.36
N GLN A 91 6.15 4.53 -5.23
CA GLN A 91 7.23 5.42 -5.65
C GLN A 91 8.13 5.81 -4.48
N ILE A 92 8.48 4.79 -3.67
CA ILE A 92 9.39 4.94 -2.55
C ILE A 92 10.64 4.12 -2.84
N THR A 93 11.81 4.76 -2.83
CA THR A 93 13.08 4.09 -3.09
C THR A 93 13.47 3.17 -1.94
N PRO A 94 14.44 2.25 -2.15
CA PRO A 94 14.98 1.45 -1.05
C PRO A 94 15.62 2.27 0.07
N SER A 95 15.94 3.54 -0.16
CA SER A 95 16.42 4.47 0.87
C SER A 95 15.29 5.30 1.49
N TRP A 96 14.03 4.91 1.23
CA TRP A 96 12.83 5.53 1.79
C TRP A 96 12.65 6.99 1.41
N LYS A 97 12.92 7.28 0.13
CA LYS A 97 12.71 8.60 -0.47
C LYS A 97 11.77 8.50 -1.67
N TYR A 98 11.14 9.61 -2.01
CA TYR A 98 10.24 9.66 -3.16
C TYR A 98 11.03 9.53 -4.48
N GLU A 99 10.52 8.66 -5.38
CA GLU A 99 11.04 8.48 -6.73
C GLU A 99 10.02 9.01 -7.73
N PRO A 100 10.26 10.16 -8.37
CA PRO A 100 9.29 10.71 -9.32
C PRO A 100 9.18 9.93 -10.63
N ASP A 101 10.14 9.10 -10.97
CA ASP A 101 10.09 8.27 -12.18
C ASP A 101 9.25 7.02 -11.93
N ILE A 102 8.03 7.01 -12.46
CA ILE A 102 7.07 5.93 -12.23
C ILE A 102 7.54 4.58 -12.80
N THR A 103 8.44 4.57 -13.79
CA THR A 103 9.00 3.34 -14.34
C THR A 103 9.90 2.62 -13.35
N LYS A 104 10.34 3.31 -12.32
CA LYS A 104 11.19 2.78 -11.24
C LYS A 104 10.38 2.42 -9.99
N SER A 105 9.05 2.34 -10.09
CA SER A 105 8.19 2.00 -8.97
C SER A 105 7.80 0.52 -9.00
N SER A 106 7.65 -0.07 -7.83
CA SER A 106 6.91 -1.32 -7.68
C SER A 106 5.41 -1.02 -7.67
N GLU A 107 4.59 -2.07 -7.58
CA GLU A 107 3.14 -1.93 -7.60
C GLU A 107 2.51 -2.62 -6.41
N VAL A 108 1.49 -2.00 -5.85
CA VAL A 108 0.65 -2.58 -4.80
C VAL A 108 -0.76 -2.74 -5.35
N GLU A 109 -1.20 -3.99 -5.49
CA GLU A 109 -2.56 -4.31 -5.89
C GLU A 109 -3.36 -4.77 -4.68
N VAL A 110 -4.57 -4.23 -4.53
CA VAL A 110 -5.51 -4.64 -3.49
C VAL A 110 -6.82 -5.05 -4.15
N ARG A 111 -7.25 -6.28 -3.89
CA ARG A 111 -8.51 -6.84 -4.41
C ARG A 111 -9.49 -7.07 -3.27
N PHE A 112 -10.74 -6.69 -3.50
CA PHE A 112 -11.82 -6.80 -2.53
C PHE A 112 -12.87 -7.75 -3.11
N THR A 113 -12.97 -8.95 -2.54
CA THR A 113 -13.86 -10.01 -3.03
C THR A 113 -14.99 -10.24 -2.02
N PRO A 114 -16.25 -9.91 -2.39
CA PRO A 114 -17.38 -10.21 -1.51
C PRO A 114 -17.52 -11.72 -1.32
N GLU A 115 -17.84 -12.12 -0.10
CA GLU A 115 -18.10 -13.53 0.27
C GLU A 115 -19.55 -13.72 0.63
N SER A 116 -20.02 -14.99 0.61
CA SER A 116 -21.43 -15.33 0.76
C SER A 116 -22.03 -14.97 2.12
N ASP A 117 -21.20 -14.79 3.14
CA ASP A 117 -21.63 -14.46 4.52
C ASP A 117 -21.67 -12.97 4.82
N GLY A 118 -21.52 -12.12 3.79
CA GLY A 118 -21.51 -10.67 3.97
C GLY A 118 -20.15 -10.10 4.37
N THR A 119 -19.13 -10.94 4.44
CA THR A 119 -17.75 -10.49 4.66
C THR A 119 -17.06 -10.21 3.33
N THR A 120 -15.88 -9.63 3.41
CA THR A 120 -15.04 -9.34 2.25
C THR A 120 -13.65 -9.90 2.47
N ARG A 121 -13.15 -10.64 1.49
CA ARG A 121 -11.75 -11.04 1.46
C ARG A 121 -10.95 -9.93 0.78
N VAL A 122 -9.90 -9.49 1.44
CA VAL A 122 -9.00 -8.45 0.91
C VAL A 122 -7.64 -9.10 0.68
N ASP A 123 -7.23 -9.14 -0.59
CA ASP A 123 -5.95 -9.69 -1.01
C ASP A 123 -5.05 -8.55 -1.47
N LEU A 124 -3.85 -8.48 -0.90
CA LEU A 124 -2.85 -7.48 -1.27
C LEU A 124 -1.63 -8.17 -1.86
N GLU A 125 -1.16 -7.65 -2.98
CA GLU A 125 0.10 -8.08 -3.60
C GLU A 125 0.98 -6.87 -3.88
N HIS A 126 2.17 -6.87 -3.30
CA HIS A 126 3.22 -5.90 -3.61
C HIS A 126 4.24 -6.61 -4.49
N ARG A 127 4.41 -6.14 -5.72
CA ARG A 127 5.15 -6.85 -6.78
C ARG A 127 6.05 -5.92 -7.59
N ASN A 128 6.89 -6.52 -8.42
CA ASN A 128 7.79 -5.80 -9.33
C ASN A 128 8.88 -5.00 -8.60
N PHE A 129 9.41 -5.57 -7.53
CA PHE A 129 10.49 -4.93 -6.75
C PHE A 129 11.74 -4.68 -7.60
N HIS A 130 11.96 -5.48 -8.65
CA HIS A 130 13.10 -5.31 -9.56
C HIS A 130 13.17 -3.92 -10.19
N ARG A 131 12.05 -3.22 -10.29
CA ARG A 131 12.01 -1.85 -10.86
C ARG A 131 12.75 -0.84 -10.00
N HIS A 132 12.93 -1.14 -8.71
CA HIS A 132 13.75 -0.30 -7.81
C HIS A 132 15.23 -0.57 -7.94
N GLY A 133 15.62 -1.57 -8.74
CA GLY A 133 16.99 -2.04 -8.86
C GLY A 133 17.14 -3.46 -8.31
N THR A 134 18.36 -3.85 -8.04
CA THR A 134 18.70 -5.16 -7.49
C THR A 134 19.65 -5.00 -6.31
N GLY A 135 19.82 -6.07 -5.52
CA GLY A 135 20.78 -6.11 -4.44
C GLY A 135 20.19 -5.95 -3.05
N ALA A 136 21.07 -5.73 -2.08
CA ALA A 136 20.72 -5.80 -0.66
C ALA A 136 19.69 -4.75 -0.22
N ALA A 137 19.73 -3.55 -0.78
CA ALA A 137 18.82 -2.48 -0.39
C ALA A 137 17.38 -2.79 -0.82
N VAL A 138 17.18 -3.31 -2.02
CA VAL A 138 15.86 -3.72 -2.52
C VAL A 138 15.34 -4.91 -1.72
N GLU A 139 16.18 -5.89 -1.43
CA GLU A 139 15.80 -7.04 -0.61
C GLU A 139 15.40 -6.61 0.81
N ALA A 140 16.12 -5.66 1.40
CA ALA A 140 15.79 -5.12 2.71
C ALA A 140 14.42 -4.41 2.71
N MET A 141 14.11 -3.65 1.67
CA MET A 141 12.80 -3.00 1.52
C MET A 141 11.70 -4.04 1.38
N ARG A 142 11.91 -5.06 0.55
CA ARG A 142 10.95 -6.15 0.39
C ARG A 142 10.68 -6.85 1.73
N LYS A 143 11.72 -7.17 2.48
CA LYS A 143 11.59 -7.79 3.81
C LYS A 143 10.85 -6.88 4.79
N ALA A 144 11.08 -5.58 4.73
CA ALA A 144 10.40 -4.61 5.60
C ALA A 144 8.90 -4.62 5.36
N VAL A 145 8.44 -4.59 4.10
CA VAL A 145 7.01 -4.61 3.80
C VAL A 145 6.38 -5.99 4.04
N ASP A 146 7.18 -7.04 4.04
CA ASP A 146 6.75 -8.42 4.33
C ASP A 146 6.73 -8.74 5.83
N SER A 147 7.32 -7.90 6.66
CA SER A 147 7.43 -8.10 8.10
C SER A 147 6.09 -7.92 8.82
N PRO A 148 5.99 -8.36 10.10
CA PRO A 148 4.77 -8.12 10.88
C PRO A 148 4.35 -6.66 11.00
N ASP A 149 5.30 -5.72 10.93
CA ASP A 149 5.03 -4.28 10.93
C ASP A 149 4.75 -3.73 9.53
N GLY A 150 4.84 -4.58 8.51
CA GLY A 150 4.54 -4.24 7.13
C GLY A 150 3.07 -4.46 6.79
N TRP A 151 2.82 -5.00 5.60
CA TRP A 151 1.47 -5.07 5.05
C TRP A 151 0.46 -5.82 5.92
N ILE A 152 0.84 -6.94 6.55
CA ILE A 152 -0.14 -7.69 7.36
C ILE A 152 -0.59 -6.89 8.59
N GLY A 153 0.33 -6.18 9.24
CA GLY A 153 -0.01 -5.30 10.36
C GLY A 153 -0.90 -4.15 9.92
N LEU A 154 -0.60 -3.55 8.76
CA LEU A 154 -1.40 -2.47 8.17
C LEU A 154 -2.80 -2.95 7.79
N LEU A 155 -2.92 -4.12 7.19
CA LEU A 155 -4.23 -4.70 6.85
C LEU A 155 -5.08 -4.96 8.10
N ARG A 156 -4.47 -5.35 9.22
CA ARG A 156 -5.19 -5.53 10.48
C ARG A 156 -5.75 -4.22 11.01
N LEU A 157 -5.00 -3.14 10.91
CA LEU A 157 -5.47 -1.79 11.29
C LEU A 157 -6.63 -1.35 10.40
N PHE A 158 -6.49 -1.56 9.09
CA PHE A 158 -7.55 -1.31 8.14
C PHE A 158 -8.82 -2.10 8.47
N ALA A 159 -8.70 -3.42 8.66
CA ALA A 159 -9.84 -4.29 8.95
C ALA A 159 -10.57 -3.86 10.23
N ALA A 160 -9.82 -3.56 11.28
CA ALA A 160 -10.40 -3.10 12.54
C ALA A 160 -11.20 -1.80 12.34
N ARG A 161 -10.67 -0.87 11.53
CA ARG A 161 -11.37 0.38 11.23
C ARG A 161 -12.63 0.14 10.41
N ALA A 162 -12.55 -0.70 9.38
CA ALA A 162 -13.69 -1.01 8.52
C ALA A 162 -14.82 -1.68 9.32
N GLU A 163 -14.49 -2.59 10.23
CA GLU A 163 -15.47 -3.28 11.06
C GLU A 163 -16.12 -2.35 12.09
N LYS A 164 -15.36 -1.40 12.60
CA LYS A 164 -15.84 -0.42 13.59
C LYS A 164 -16.79 0.60 12.99
N THR A 165 -16.64 0.94 11.70
CA THR A 165 -17.37 2.03 11.07
C THR A 165 -18.47 1.59 10.11
N LYS A 166 -18.69 0.29 9.97
CA LYS A 166 -19.72 -0.25 9.08
C LYS A 166 -21.14 0.09 9.52
#